data_c94aae55d9ea74a4b78bd62aee727e5c
#
_entry.id   c94aae55d9ea74a4b78bd62aee727e5c
#
_cell.length_a   1.000
_cell.length_b   1.000
_cell.length_c   1.000
_cell.angle_alpha   90.00
_cell.angle_beta   90.00
_cell.angle_gamma   90.00
#
_symmetry.space_group_name_H-M   'P 1'
#
loop_
_entity.id
_entity.type
_entity.pdbx_description
1 polymer ?
#
loop_
_entity_poly.entity_id
_entity_poly.type
_entity_poly.pdbx_seq_one_letter_code
_entity_poly.pdbx_strand_id
1 'polypeptide(L)'
;SNADDAAVAWRPVAVGALAAFALAAAPFSARAEMRLPPIDTDPNRCERAFVGNTIGQANAVSDKALDLRKCSYDGKDLSGKTLSGALMVNTSAKGTNMTETVMSKVYAPDANFSGANFTNAVIDRATFDGSDMIGTNFTNAVITGVSFENTDLTDADFTEALVGNEDVKRLCANPTLKGETRLQVGCRN
;
A
#
# COMPACT_ATOMS: atom_id res chain seq x y z
N SER A 1 90.90 -25.44 -15.58
CA SER A 1 90.08 -25.84 -16.71
C SER A 1 88.60 -25.84 -16.31
N ASN A 2 87.97 -25.05 -17.01
CA ASN A 2 86.59 -24.94 -17.40
C ASN A 2 85.50 -24.65 -16.32
N ALA A 3 85.20 -23.41 -16.28
CA ALA A 3 83.99 -22.80 -15.77
C ALA A 3 82.92 -22.89 -16.88
N ASP A 4 81.73 -23.27 -16.54
CA ASP A 4 80.55 -23.03 -17.37
C ASP A 4 79.58 -22.18 -16.56
N ASP A 5 79.54 -20.89 -16.97
CA ASP A 5 78.55 -19.91 -16.49
C ASP A 5 77.18 -20.22 -17.08
N ALA A 6 76.25 -20.67 -16.27
CA ALA A 6 74.87 -20.79 -16.65
C ALA A 6 74.12 -19.50 -16.28
N ALA A 7 73.88 -18.65 -17.26
CA ALA A 7 73.09 -17.43 -17.13
C ALA A 7 71.62 -17.77 -16.77
N VAL A 8 71.18 -17.44 -15.62
CA VAL A 8 69.79 -17.54 -15.19
C VAL A 8 68.98 -16.39 -15.83
N ALA A 9 68.19 -16.70 -16.85
CA ALA A 9 67.26 -15.76 -17.49
C ALA A 9 66.08 -15.50 -16.57
N TRP A 10 65.97 -14.29 -16.10
CA TRP A 10 64.79 -13.81 -15.38
C TRP A 10 63.64 -13.65 -16.37
N ARG A 11 62.60 -14.49 -16.20
CA ARG A 11 61.31 -14.31 -16.92
C ARG A 11 60.48 -13.23 -16.19
N PRO A 12 59.94 -12.22 -16.87
CA PRO A 12 59.03 -11.29 -16.27
C PRO A 12 57.73 -12.00 -15.92
N VAL A 13 57.34 -11.93 -14.65
CA VAL A 13 56.02 -12.39 -14.19
C VAL A 13 54.99 -11.40 -14.74
N ALA A 14 54.06 -11.92 -15.59
CA ALA A 14 52.95 -11.15 -16.07
C ALA A 14 52.08 -10.73 -14.90
N VAL A 15 51.96 -9.41 -14.67
CA VAL A 15 51.02 -8.82 -13.73
C VAL A 15 49.61 -9.11 -14.24
N GLY A 16 48.94 -10.02 -13.54
CA GLY A 16 47.56 -10.36 -13.83
C GLY A 16 46.65 -9.17 -13.78
N ALA A 17 45.86 -9.00 -14.82
CA ALA A 17 44.81 -7.98 -14.89
C ALA A 17 43.85 -8.12 -13.71
N LEU A 18 43.72 -7.07 -12.91
CA LEU A 18 42.66 -6.92 -11.92
C LEU A 18 41.33 -6.88 -12.66
N ALA A 19 40.62 -8.01 -12.69
CA ALA A 19 39.23 -8.02 -13.09
C ALA A 19 38.45 -7.19 -12.09
N ALA A 20 38.03 -5.98 -12.49
CA ALA A 20 37.07 -5.18 -11.76
C ALA A 20 35.75 -5.94 -11.74
N PHE A 21 35.42 -6.59 -10.63
CA PHE A 21 34.08 -7.06 -10.38
C PHE A 21 33.16 -5.82 -10.23
N ALA A 22 32.51 -5.45 -11.32
CA ALA A 22 31.36 -4.56 -11.24
C ALA A 22 30.29 -5.30 -10.41
N LEU A 23 30.12 -4.90 -9.15
CA LEU A 23 28.91 -5.24 -8.41
C LEU A 23 27.76 -4.61 -9.17
N ALA A 24 27.09 -5.41 -9.99
CA ALA A 24 25.79 -5.07 -10.52
C ALA A 24 24.88 -4.87 -9.28
N ALA A 25 24.55 -3.62 -8.98
CA ALA A 25 23.53 -3.31 -8.01
C ALA A 25 22.26 -4.03 -8.46
N ALA A 26 21.91 -5.11 -7.77
CA ALA A 26 20.64 -5.78 -7.99
C ALA A 26 19.53 -4.70 -7.83
N PRO A 27 18.56 -4.62 -8.76
CA PRO A 27 17.47 -3.69 -8.60
C PRO A 27 16.74 -4.05 -7.32
N PHE A 28 16.62 -3.06 -6.45
CA PHE A 28 16.03 -3.16 -5.15
C PHE A 28 14.59 -3.65 -5.26
N SER A 29 14.30 -4.68 -4.45
CA SER A 29 12.98 -5.19 -4.09
C SER A 29 12.06 -5.63 -5.23
N ALA A 30 12.17 -6.89 -5.58
CA ALA A 30 10.97 -7.61 -5.96
C ALA A 30 10.03 -7.55 -4.74
N ARG A 31 9.11 -6.56 -4.73
CA ARG A 31 7.98 -6.53 -3.82
C ARG A 31 7.33 -7.91 -3.97
N ALA A 32 7.16 -8.63 -2.89
CA ALA A 32 6.43 -9.89 -2.94
C ALA A 32 5.00 -9.55 -3.38
N GLU A 33 4.74 -9.61 -4.68
CA GLU A 33 3.39 -9.41 -5.20
C GLU A 33 2.49 -10.47 -4.58
N MET A 34 1.53 -10.02 -3.79
CA MET A 34 0.50 -10.90 -3.27
C MET A 34 -0.21 -11.55 -4.45
N ARG A 35 -0.10 -12.88 -4.56
CA ARG A 35 -0.81 -13.62 -5.61
C ARG A 35 -2.30 -13.60 -5.31
N LEU A 36 -3.00 -12.67 -5.97
CA LEU A 36 -4.44 -12.57 -5.86
C LEU A 36 -5.10 -13.68 -6.66
N PRO A 37 -6.27 -14.19 -6.23
CA PRO A 37 -7.07 -15.12 -7.02
C PRO A 37 -7.49 -14.46 -8.33
N PRO A 38 -7.91 -15.23 -9.34
CA PRO A 38 -8.52 -14.67 -10.55
C PRO A 38 -9.66 -13.71 -10.21
N ILE A 39 -9.88 -12.68 -11.04
CA ILE A 39 -10.99 -11.75 -10.83
C ILE A 39 -12.31 -12.52 -10.93
N ASP A 40 -13.22 -12.25 -9.99
CA ASP A 40 -14.56 -12.81 -10.01
C ASP A 40 -15.28 -12.44 -11.32
N THR A 41 -15.78 -13.42 -12.02
CA THR A 41 -16.47 -13.25 -13.31
C THR A 41 -17.95 -12.91 -13.20
N ASP A 42 -18.49 -12.85 -11.97
CA ASP A 42 -19.87 -12.42 -11.75
C ASP A 42 -20.06 -10.97 -12.25
N PRO A 43 -20.96 -10.72 -13.20
CA PRO A 43 -21.19 -9.38 -13.74
C PRO A 43 -21.69 -8.39 -12.67
N ASN A 44 -22.34 -8.89 -11.63
CA ASN A 44 -22.90 -8.08 -10.54
C ASN A 44 -21.94 -7.98 -9.32
N ARG A 45 -20.68 -8.42 -9.46
CA ARG A 45 -19.73 -8.43 -8.32
C ARG A 45 -19.56 -7.06 -7.67
N CYS A 46 -19.60 -5.98 -8.45
CA CYS A 46 -19.47 -4.62 -7.96
C CYS A 46 -20.67 -4.18 -7.10
N GLU A 47 -21.87 -4.67 -7.40
CA GLU A 47 -23.08 -4.36 -6.65
C GLU A 47 -23.04 -4.91 -5.22
N ARG A 48 -22.21 -5.90 -4.97
CA ARG A 48 -22.04 -6.49 -3.63
C ARG A 48 -21.48 -5.50 -2.61
N ALA A 49 -20.80 -4.42 -3.04
CA ALA A 49 -20.37 -3.37 -2.14
C ALA A 49 -21.54 -2.70 -1.40
N PHE A 50 -22.69 -2.53 -2.07
CA PHE A 50 -23.88 -1.91 -1.48
C PHE A 50 -24.62 -2.81 -0.49
N VAL A 51 -24.41 -4.11 -0.57
CA VAL A 51 -24.87 -5.07 0.45
C VAL A 51 -23.87 -5.16 1.59
N GLY A 52 -22.57 -5.05 1.28
CA GLY A 52 -21.46 -5.24 2.20
C GLY A 52 -21.30 -6.70 2.64
N ASN A 53 -20.34 -6.93 3.52
CA ASN A 53 -20.16 -8.24 4.16
C ASN A 53 -21.20 -8.41 5.26
N THR A 54 -22.08 -9.38 5.13
CA THR A 54 -22.96 -9.78 6.21
C THR A 54 -22.19 -10.54 7.30
N ILE A 55 -22.76 -10.63 8.49
CA ILE A 55 -22.13 -11.38 9.62
C ILE A 55 -21.80 -12.84 9.23
N GLY A 56 -22.60 -13.45 8.37
CA GLY A 56 -22.33 -14.79 7.83
C GLY A 56 -21.08 -14.87 6.97
N GLN A 57 -20.73 -13.80 6.24
CA GLN A 57 -19.47 -13.70 5.49
C GLN A 57 -18.28 -13.40 6.41
N ALA A 58 -18.50 -12.65 7.48
CA ALA A 58 -17.48 -12.37 8.49
C ALA A 58 -17.02 -13.64 9.24
N ASN A 59 -17.88 -14.65 9.32
CA ASN A 59 -17.61 -15.93 10.01
C ASN A 59 -17.01 -17.01 9.09
N ALA A 60 -16.35 -16.63 7.99
CA ALA A 60 -15.66 -17.55 7.07
C ALA A 60 -16.53 -18.66 6.44
N VAL A 61 -17.83 -18.51 6.42
CA VAL A 61 -18.72 -19.44 5.71
C VAL A 61 -18.70 -19.22 4.20
N SER A 62 -18.13 -18.10 3.75
CA SER A 62 -17.87 -17.85 2.33
C SER A 62 -16.35 -17.82 2.11
N ASP A 63 -15.80 -18.84 1.48
CA ASP A 63 -14.40 -18.91 1.06
C ASP A 63 -14.05 -17.86 -0.01
N LYS A 64 -15.02 -17.04 -0.42
CA LYS A 64 -14.87 -16.08 -1.51
C LYS A 64 -14.76 -14.66 -0.95
N ALA A 65 -13.59 -14.04 -1.14
CA ALA A 65 -13.39 -12.64 -0.82
C ALA A 65 -14.38 -11.74 -1.60
N LEU A 66 -14.78 -10.61 -1.00
CA LEU A 66 -15.55 -9.57 -1.68
C LEU A 66 -14.65 -8.93 -2.75
N ASP A 67 -14.81 -9.35 -4.01
CA ASP A 67 -13.98 -8.88 -5.12
C ASP A 67 -14.58 -7.65 -5.77
N LEU A 68 -14.03 -6.49 -5.43
CA LEU A 68 -14.43 -5.18 -5.95
C LEU A 68 -13.35 -4.57 -6.85
N ARG A 69 -12.37 -5.38 -7.28
CA ARG A 69 -11.27 -4.90 -8.13
C ARG A 69 -11.78 -4.29 -9.41
N LYS A 70 -11.24 -3.11 -9.79
CA LYS A 70 -11.62 -2.35 -11.00
C LYS A 70 -13.10 -1.96 -11.04
N CYS A 71 -13.80 -1.94 -9.90
CA CYS A 71 -15.15 -1.38 -9.81
C CYS A 71 -15.12 0.15 -9.73
N SER A 72 -16.23 0.80 -10.05
CA SER A 72 -16.38 2.25 -9.92
C SER A 72 -17.55 2.58 -8.99
N TYR A 73 -17.21 3.36 -7.96
CA TYR A 73 -18.14 3.85 -6.94
C TYR A 73 -18.14 5.38 -6.83
N ASP A 74 -17.63 6.07 -7.86
CA ASP A 74 -17.47 7.52 -7.86
C ASP A 74 -18.78 8.22 -7.49
N GLY A 75 -18.75 9.03 -6.41
CA GLY A 75 -19.89 9.76 -5.88
C GLY A 75 -21.02 8.89 -5.33
N LYS A 76 -20.81 7.59 -5.15
CA LYS A 76 -21.83 6.68 -4.60
C LYS A 76 -21.86 6.72 -3.07
N ASP A 77 -22.92 6.17 -2.50
CA ASP A 77 -23.08 6.03 -1.06
C ASP A 77 -22.84 4.57 -0.64
N LEU A 78 -21.76 4.38 0.11
CA LEU A 78 -21.38 3.12 0.76
C LEU A 78 -21.37 3.27 2.29
N SER A 79 -22.00 4.31 2.85
CA SER A 79 -22.01 4.57 4.27
C SER A 79 -22.54 3.40 5.10
N GLY A 80 -21.92 3.17 6.26
CA GLY A 80 -22.27 2.09 7.18
C GLY A 80 -22.03 0.67 6.65
N LYS A 81 -21.40 0.51 5.47
CA LYS A 81 -21.14 -0.83 4.91
C LYS A 81 -19.94 -1.50 5.57
N THR A 82 -20.02 -2.81 5.73
CA THR A 82 -18.88 -3.63 6.12
C THR A 82 -18.21 -4.18 4.87
N LEU A 83 -17.01 -3.65 4.56
CA LEU A 83 -16.21 -4.06 3.40
C LEU A 83 -14.97 -4.87 3.82
N SER A 84 -14.98 -5.43 5.03
CA SER A 84 -13.84 -6.15 5.58
C SER A 84 -13.33 -7.27 4.67
N GLY A 85 -12.01 -7.31 4.43
CA GLY A 85 -11.37 -8.28 3.56
C GLY A 85 -11.64 -8.08 2.06
N ALA A 86 -12.27 -6.97 1.66
CA ALA A 86 -12.52 -6.71 0.24
C ALA A 86 -11.22 -6.53 -0.53
N LEU A 87 -11.21 -7.02 -1.77
CA LEU A 87 -10.16 -6.76 -2.76
C LEU A 87 -10.61 -5.59 -3.62
N MET A 88 -9.91 -4.45 -3.52
CA MET A 88 -10.27 -3.19 -4.19
C MET A 88 -9.12 -2.65 -5.06
N VAL A 89 -8.26 -3.53 -5.57
CA VAL A 89 -7.13 -3.12 -6.45
C VAL A 89 -7.66 -2.38 -7.67
N ASN A 90 -7.10 -1.21 -7.98
CA ASN A 90 -7.51 -0.37 -9.11
C ASN A 90 -9.02 0.01 -9.08
N THR A 91 -9.63 0.07 -7.90
CA THR A 91 -11.01 0.55 -7.72
C THR A 91 -11.04 2.07 -7.83
N SER A 92 -12.09 2.63 -8.46
CA SER A 92 -12.38 4.07 -8.39
C SER A 92 -13.51 4.32 -7.39
N ALA A 93 -13.25 5.18 -6.41
CA ALA A 93 -14.19 5.57 -5.36
C ALA A 93 -14.05 7.08 -5.05
N LYS A 94 -13.92 7.90 -6.09
CA LYS A 94 -13.77 9.35 -5.98
C LYS A 94 -15.01 9.99 -5.38
N GLY A 95 -14.83 10.80 -4.34
CA GLY A 95 -15.94 11.49 -3.69
C GLY A 95 -17.02 10.55 -3.13
N THR A 96 -16.71 9.26 -2.95
CA THR A 96 -17.63 8.26 -2.39
C THR A 96 -17.90 8.56 -0.92
N ASN A 97 -19.16 8.47 -0.51
CA ASN A 97 -19.52 8.50 0.90
C ASN A 97 -19.22 7.13 1.53
N MET A 98 -18.19 7.09 2.37
CA MET A 98 -17.76 5.89 3.11
C MET A 98 -17.85 6.11 4.64
N THR A 99 -18.74 7.00 5.05
CA THR A 99 -18.97 7.33 6.47
C THR A 99 -19.37 6.07 7.24
N GLU A 100 -18.78 5.88 8.41
CA GLU A 100 -19.07 4.72 9.30
C GLU A 100 -18.82 3.35 8.67
N THR A 101 -18.05 3.26 7.58
CA THR A 101 -17.69 1.97 6.99
C THR A 101 -16.73 1.19 7.88
N VAL A 102 -16.80 -0.15 7.79
CA VAL A 102 -15.82 -1.05 8.39
C VAL A 102 -14.96 -1.64 7.28
N MET A 103 -13.68 -1.27 7.28
CA MET A 103 -12.71 -1.63 6.25
C MET A 103 -11.53 -2.44 6.80
N SER A 104 -11.79 -3.34 7.73
CA SER A 104 -10.73 -4.18 8.28
C SER A 104 -10.14 -5.11 7.23
N LYS A 105 -8.80 -5.13 7.10
CA LYS A 105 -8.06 -5.98 6.16
C LYS A 105 -8.43 -5.79 4.69
N VAL A 106 -8.91 -4.62 4.30
CA VAL A 106 -9.14 -4.28 2.89
C VAL A 106 -7.79 -4.22 2.17
N TYR A 107 -7.75 -4.77 0.96
CA TYR A 107 -6.59 -4.70 0.07
C TYR A 107 -6.92 -3.84 -1.15
N ALA A 108 -6.48 -2.59 -1.13
CA ALA A 108 -6.83 -1.56 -2.10
C ALA A 108 -5.62 -0.82 -2.68
N PRO A 109 -4.54 -1.51 -3.12
CA PRO A 109 -3.45 -0.80 -3.77
C PRO A 109 -3.90 -0.22 -5.11
N ASP A 110 -3.25 0.88 -5.51
CA ASP A 110 -3.49 1.58 -6.77
C ASP A 110 -4.96 1.98 -7.00
N ALA A 111 -5.73 2.16 -5.90
CA ALA A 111 -7.12 2.61 -5.96
C ALA A 111 -7.20 4.15 -5.91
N ASN A 112 -8.34 4.70 -6.30
CA ASN A 112 -8.57 6.14 -6.22
C ASN A 112 -9.73 6.44 -5.27
N PHE A 113 -9.39 7.08 -4.13
CA PHE A 113 -10.34 7.55 -3.12
C PHE A 113 -10.29 9.07 -2.97
N SER A 114 -9.79 9.80 -3.97
CA SER A 114 -9.71 11.26 -3.88
C SER A 114 -11.04 11.90 -3.52
N GLY A 115 -11.04 12.74 -2.49
CA GLY A 115 -12.24 13.40 -1.98
C GLY A 115 -13.27 12.46 -1.32
N ALA A 116 -12.96 11.19 -1.10
CA ALA A 116 -13.86 10.28 -0.40
C ALA A 116 -14.01 10.65 1.08
N ASN A 117 -15.17 10.36 1.66
CA ASN A 117 -15.48 10.67 3.05
C ASN A 117 -15.47 9.40 3.92
N PHE A 118 -14.44 9.25 4.74
CA PHE A 118 -14.29 8.16 5.72
C PHE A 118 -14.59 8.61 7.16
N THR A 119 -15.39 9.66 7.36
CA THR A 119 -15.76 10.11 8.71
C THR A 119 -16.31 8.95 9.54
N ASN A 120 -15.80 8.77 10.74
CA ASN A 120 -16.17 7.69 11.67
C ASN A 120 -15.89 6.25 11.13
N ALA A 121 -15.14 6.10 10.07
CA ALA A 121 -14.81 4.77 9.54
C ALA A 121 -13.84 4.00 10.45
N VAL A 122 -13.93 2.68 10.45
CA VAL A 122 -12.96 1.80 11.11
C VAL A 122 -12.08 1.16 10.05
N ILE A 123 -10.81 1.57 10.01
CA ILE A 123 -9.82 1.12 9.03
C ILE A 123 -8.69 0.42 9.79
N ASP A 124 -8.77 -0.90 9.85
CA ASP A 124 -7.81 -1.73 10.58
C ASP A 124 -7.09 -2.68 9.64
N ARG A 125 -5.75 -2.65 9.66
CA ARG A 125 -4.88 -3.52 8.85
C ARG A 125 -5.19 -3.49 7.35
N ALA A 126 -5.67 -2.37 6.85
CA ALA A 126 -5.90 -2.16 5.41
C ALA A 126 -4.62 -1.77 4.68
N THR A 127 -4.60 -1.97 3.37
CA THR A 127 -3.50 -1.57 2.48
C THR A 127 -4.03 -0.64 1.40
N PHE A 128 -3.48 0.58 1.33
CA PHE A 128 -3.79 1.58 0.32
C PHE A 128 -2.56 2.00 -0.48
N ASP A 129 -1.55 1.14 -0.53
CA ASP A 129 -0.28 1.44 -1.17
C ASP A 129 -0.45 1.90 -2.62
N GLY A 130 0.22 3.01 -2.98
CA GLY A 130 0.15 3.59 -4.32
C GLY A 130 -1.19 4.22 -4.69
N SER A 131 -2.12 4.33 -3.74
CA SER A 131 -3.46 4.89 -4.00
C SER A 131 -3.47 6.42 -4.01
N ASP A 132 -4.46 7.00 -4.69
CA ASP A 132 -4.77 8.42 -4.65
C ASP A 132 -5.84 8.67 -3.57
N MET A 133 -5.46 9.43 -2.55
CA MET A 133 -6.32 9.82 -1.43
C MET A 133 -6.28 11.34 -1.20
N ILE A 134 -6.07 12.11 -2.27
CA ILE A 134 -6.04 13.58 -2.23
C ILE A 134 -7.37 14.10 -1.69
N GLY A 135 -7.31 14.97 -0.68
CA GLY A 135 -8.51 15.59 -0.08
C GLY A 135 -9.47 14.59 0.57
N THR A 136 -9.02 13.40 0.90
CA THR A 136 -9.83 12.39 1.61
C THR A 136 -10.08 12.83 3.06
N ASN A 137 -11.31 12.69 3.53
CA ASN A 137 -11.69 13.04 4.89
C ASN A 137 -11.68 11.80 5.80
N PHE A 138 -10.79 11.80 6.81
CA PHE A 138 -10.68 10.77 7.85
C PHE A 138 -11.12 11.27 9.24
N THR A 139 -11.93 12.32 9.31
CA THR A 139 -12.39 12.87 10.60
C THR A 139 -12.97 11.77 11.49
N ASN A 140 -12.51 11.67 12.75
CA ASN A 140 -12.91 10.65 13.73
C ASN A 140 -12.68 9.20 13.27
N ALA A 141 -11.95 8.94 12.20
CA ALA A 141 -11.69 7.57 11.76
C ALA A 141 -10.71 6.86 12.71
N VAL A 142 -10.88 5.55 12.86
CA VAL A 142 -9.92 4.70 13.56
C VAL A 142 -8.98 4.06 12.53
N ILE A 143 -7.70 4.41 12.61
CA ILE A 143 -6.67 4.01 11.63
C ILE A 143 -5.57 3.26 12.36
N THR A 144 -5.57 1.94 12.25
CA THR A 144 -4.63 1.06 12.95
C THR A 144 -4.04 -0.01 12.04
N GLY A 145 -2.71 -0.13 12.03
CA GLY A 145 -2.00 -1.13 11.23
C GLY A 145 -2.14 -0.93 9.72
N VAL A 146 -2.48 0.29 9.26
CA VAL A 146 -2.73 0.60 7.85
C VAL A 146 -1.43 0.88 7.10
N SER A 147 -1.32 0.42 5.87
CA SER A 147 -0.24 0.79 4.96
C SER A 147 -0.71 1.87 3.98
N PHE A 148 0.04 2.98 3.94
CA PHE A 148 -0.10 4.09 3.00
C PHE A 148 1.21 4.31 2.22
N GLU A 149 1.93 3.24 1.91
CA GLU A 149 3.20 3.35 1.20
C GLU A 149 2.96 3.90 -0.22
N ASN A 150 3.67 4.99 -0.58
CA ASN A 150 3.51 5.69 -1.86
C ASN A 150 2.08 6.19 -2.15
N THR A 151 1.24 6.33 -1.13
CA THR A 151 -0.11 6.90 -1.25
C THR A 151 -0.02 8.42 -1.30
N ASP A 152 -0.79 9.07 -2.16
CA ASP A 152 -0.93 10.52 -2.16
C ASP A 152 -2.00 10.94 -1.14
N LEU A 153 -1.55 11.59 -0.06
CA LEU A 153 -2.38 12.11 1.03
C LEU A 153 -2.44 13.64 1.04
N THR A 154 -2.13 14.29 -0.09
CA THR A 154 -2.19 15.74 -0.20
C THR A 154 -3.58 16.22 0.22
N ASP A 155 -3.63 17.22 1.11
CA ASP A 155 -4.86 17.83 1.64
C ASP A 155 -5.86 16.84 2.29
N ALA A 156 -5.42 15.64 2.69
CA ALA A 156 -6.24 14.74 3.47
C ALA A 156 -6.48 15.31 4.89
N ASP A 157 -7.67 15.10 5.44
CA ASP A 157 -8.07 15.59 6.76
C ASP A 157 -8.12 14.45 7.79
N PHE A 158 -7.26 14.52 8.82
CA PHE A 158 -7.19 13.56 9.92
C PHE A 158 -7.70 14.15 11.24
N THR A 159 -8.57 15.17 11.19
CA THR A 159 -9.12 15.80 12.38
C THR A 159 -9.74 14.74 13.31
N GLU A 160 -9.28 14.70 14.56
CA GLU A 160 -9.73 13.78 15.60
C GLU A 160 -9.60 12.27 15.24
N ALA A 161 -8.86 11.93 14.19
CA ALA A 161 -8.61 10.53 13.84
C ALA A 161 -7.76 9.84 14.91
N LEU A 162 -8.13 8.61 15.28
CA LEU A 162 -7.34 7.75 16.16
C LEU A 162 -6.31 6.98 15.32
N VAL A 163 -5.08 7.46 15.31
CA VAL A 163 -3.99 6.84 14.56
C VAL A 163 -3.09 6.03 15.51
N GLY A 164 -2.80 4.77 15.16
CA GLY A 164 -1.89 3.93 15.94
C GLY A 164 -0.47 4.50 15.99
N ASN A 165 0.26 4.31 17.11
CA ASN A 165 1.59 4.89 17.30
C ASN A 165 2.60 4.53 16.19
N GLU A 166 2.54 3.31 15.67
CA GLU A 166 3.40 2.87 14.58
C GLU A 166 2.93 3.45 13.23
N ASP A 167 1.62 3.70 13.09
CA ASP A 167 1.05 4.33 11.90
C ASP A 167 1.42 5.80 11.82
N VAL A 168 1.47 6.51 12.96
CA VAL A 168 1.98 7.89 13.04
C VAL A 168 3.38 7.99 12.45
N LYS A 169 4.30 7.07 12.81
CA LYS A 169 5.66 7.07 12.27
C LYS A 169 5.69 6.92 10.75
N ARG A 170 4.88 6.00 10.22
CA ARG A 170 4.78 5.75 8.78
C ARG A 170 4.16 6.93 8.03
N LEU A 171 3.07 7.48 8.55
CA LEU A 171 2.42 8.65 7.99
C LEU A 171 3.35 9.87 7.99
N CYS A 172 4.09 10.10 9.08
CA CYS A 172 5.06 11.21 9.17
C CYS A 172 6.22 11.07 8.16
N ALA A 173 6.51 9.87 7.68
CA ALA A 173 7.49 9.64 6.62
C ALA A 173 6.91 9.85 5.21
N ASN A 174 5.58 9.95 5.05
CA ASN A 174 4.95 10.17 3.77
C ASN A 174 5.22 11.60 3.26
N PRO A 175 5.83 11.78 2.07
CA PRO A 175 6.26 13.09 1.57
C PRO A 175 5.09 14.01 1.17
N THR A 176 3.90 13.48 0.93
CA THR A 176 2.71 14.25 0.56
C THR A 176 1.98 14.83 1.76
N LEU A 177 2.22 14.28 2.96
CA LEU A 177 1.62 14.74 4.22
C LEU A 177 2.30 16.03 4.68
N LYS A 178 1.64 17.17 4.57
CA LYS A 178 2.19 18.50 4.84
C LYS A 178 1.26 19.35 5.68
N GLY A 179 1.80 20.48 6.17
CA GLY A 179 1.01 21.53 6.84
C GLY A 179 0.17 20.99 8.01
N GLU A 180 -1.08 21.41 8.04
CA GLU A 180 -2.04 21.07 9.10
C GLU A 180 -2.29 19.57 9.21
N THR A 181 -2.46 18.88 8.08
CA THR A 181 -2.65 17.41 8.02
C THR A 181 -1.55 16.67 8.78
N ARG A 182 -0.30 17.13 8.67
CA ARG A 182 0.84 16.55 9.37
C ARG A 182 0.73 16.71 10.88
N LEU A 183 0.19 17.86 11.36
CA LEU A 183 -0.03 18.13 12.77
C LEU A 183 -1.19 17.28 13.33
N GLN A 184 -2.25 17.11 12.57
CA GLN A 184 -3.43 16.30 12.94
C GLN A 184 -3.05 14.85 13.26
N VAL A 185 -2.13 14.24 12.47
CA VAL A 185 -1.65 12.87 12.77
C VAL A 185 -0.62 12.82 13.89
N GLY A 186 -0.21 13.94 14.47
CA GLY A 186 0.72 14.00 15.60
C GLY A 186 2.20 13.94 15.21
N CYS A 187 2.55 14.30 13.98
CA CYS A 187 3.96 14.41 13.58
C CYS A 187 4.63 15.55 14.35
N ARG A 188 5.75 15.26 14.98
CA ARG A 188 6.60 16.26 15.60
C ARG A 188 7.62 16.76 14.57
N ASN A 189 7.86 18.07 14.58
CA ASN A 189 8.91 18.70 13.76
C ASN A 189 10.28 18.31 14.27
#